data_66218fc6fe41d4264564998ca6227db7
#
_entry.id   66218fc6fe41d4264564998ca6227db7
#
_cell.length_a   1.000
_cell.length_b   1.000
_cell.length_c   1.000
_cell.angle_alpha   90.00
_cell.angle_beta   90.00
_cell.angle_gamma   90.00
#
_symmetry.space_group_name_H-M   'P 1'
#
loop_
_entity.id
_entity.type
_entity.pdbx_description
1 polymer ?
#
loop_
_entity_poly.entity_id
_entity_poly.type
_entity_poly.pdbx_seq_one_letter_code
_entity_poly.pdbx_strand_id
1 'polypeptide(L)'
;MKRSLCTGLFLALGMALITGAMFLSGACSQKGKSNPTDSTHLCIGVMPSIDYLPIAVAEQQGFFTHPIEIVRFASPMERDAALQTGSVDASVTDYMGAMLLHSKGLKVSLPIACQGGFRLVFGRNKELDEIADLRGKHIGLSSNTLIDYATERALVDGKGKPLPYTRVEVQKIPIRLEMLSSGELDAAILPEPFATIGASKGLVAIDVPNGLTVGITGLLFQDEALTKKSAAVKAFIEGYNKAVAYMAQHPRKDWSAAVEQLLGVSKDLASQIPLPTYAEVTAPKSEDLQPILSWMKAKKLVPESYTAEGLIRPIIAE
;
A
#
# COMPACT_ATOMS: atom_id res chain seq x y z
N MET A 1 36.35 -35.48 48.46
CA MET A 1 36.19 -36.76 49.18
C MET A 1 34.93 -37.47 48.68
N LYS A 2 35.16 -38.74 48.16
CA LYS A 2 34.20 -39.86 47.97
C LYS A 2 33.04 -39.61 46.99
N ARG A 3 33.03 -40.09 45.71
CA ARG A 3 32.94 -41.49 45.20
C ARG A 3 31.64 -42.17 45.64
N SER A 4 30.79 -42.54 44.63
CA SER A 4 30.43 -43.94 44.21
C SER A 4 29.25 -43.85 43.27
N LEU A 5 29.24 -44.18 42.00
CA LEU A 5 29.28 -45.47 41.24
C LEU A 5 28.36 -46.57 41.82
N CYS A 6 27.42 -47.01 40.94
CA CYS A 6 27.04 -48.40 40.62
C CYS A 6 25.79 -48.30 39.70
N THR A 7 25.89 -48.68 38.47
CA THR A 7 25.95 -49.96 37.75
C THR A 7 24.71 -50.87 37.90
N GLY A 8 24.11 -51.13 36.74
CA GLY A 8 23.69 -52.44 36.26
C GLY A 8 22.16 -52.62 36.27
N LEU A 9 21.50 -53.31 35.42
CA LEU A 9 21.76 -54.34 34.45
C LEU A 9 20.40 -54.74 33.82
N PHE A 10 20.30 -54.91 32.52
CA PHE A 10 19.49 -55.84 31.72
C PHE A 10 18.16 -56.43 32.25
N LEU A 11 17.10 -56.42 31.43
CA LEU A 11 16.56 -57.57 30.70
C LEU A 11 15.30 -57.22 29.89
N ALA A 12 15.27 -57.67 28.75
CA ALA A 12 14.58 -57.90 27.57
C ALA A 12 13.16 -58.52 27.66
N LEU A 13 12.49 -58.44 26.52
CA LEU A 13 11.40 -59.23 25.96
C LEU A 13 9.95 -58.93 26.37
N GLY A 14 9.17 -58.61 25.36
CA GLY A 14 7.70 -58.68 25.41
C GLY A 14 7.05 -58.07 24.16
N MET A 15 7.06 -58.84 23.07
CA MET A 15 6.36 -58.57 21.83
C MET A 15 4.85 -58.76 22.02
N ALA A 16 4.02 -57.75 21.73
CA ALA A 16 2.61 -57.98 21.44
C ALA A 16 2.10 -56.93 20.47
N LEU A 17 1.80 -57.42 19.30
CA LEU A 17 1.02 -56.78 18.26
C LEU A 17 -0.39 -56.52 18.73
N ILE A 18 -0.89 -55.27 18.65
CA ILE A 18 -2.31 -55.02 18.47
C ILE A 18 -2.44 -53.87 17.45
N THR A 19 -2.95 -54.28 16.29
CA THR A 19 -3.48 -53.42 15.23
C THR A 19 -4.70 -52.67 15.71
N GLY A 20 -4.67 -51.34 15.57
CA GLY A 20 -5.83 -50.48 15.80
C GLY A 20 -5.69 -49.21 14.98
N ALA A 21 -6.16 -49.27 13.77
CA ALA A 21 -6.29 -48.09 12.92
C ALA A 21 -7.33 -47.14 13.49
N MET A 22 -6.90 -45.90 13.83
CA MET A 22 -7.81 -44.77 13.90
C MET A 22 -7.19 -43.59 13.17
N PHE A 23 -7.68 -43.41 11.95
CA PHE A 23 -7.51 -42.20 11.18
C PHE A 23 -8.21 -41.06 11.89
N LEU A 24 -7.44 -40.17 12.48
CA LEU A 24 -7.87 -38.82 12.76
C LEU A 24 -7.24 -37.90 11.73
N SER A 25 -7.96 -37.73 10.65
CA SER A 25 -7.71 -36.72 9.63
C SER A 25 -7.92 -35.34 10.26
N GLY A 26 -6.85 -34.80 10.81
CA GLY A 26 -6.73 -33.36 11.05
C GLY A 26 -6.62 -32.66 9.69
N ALA A 27 -7.72 -32.18 9.18
CA ALA A 27 -7.74 -31.28 8.04
C ALA A 27 -7.08 -29.95 8.44
N CYS A 28 -5.75 -29.87 8.32
CA CYS A 28 -5.09 -28.57 8.16
C CYS A 28 -5.59 -28.01 6.83
N SER A 29 -6.48 -27.03 6.92
CA SER A 29 -6.84 -26.18 5.79
C SER A 29 -5.58 -25.47 5.32
N GLN A 30 -4.85 -26.07 4.40
CA GLN A 30 -3.88 -25.37 3.58
C GLN A 30 -4.70 -24.38 2.74
N LYS A 31 -4.60 -23.09 3.07
CA LYS A 31 -4.94 -22.03 2.12
C LYS A 31 -4.20 -22.36 0.81
N GLY A 32 -4.97 -22.73 -0.20
CA GLY A 32 -4.44 -23.14 -1.49
C GLY A 32 -3.51 -22.05 -2.02
N LYS A 33 -2.27 -22.44 -2.33
CA LYS A 33 -1.43 -21.63 -3.21
C LYS A 33 -2.18 -21.57 -4.53
N SER A 34 -2.63 -20.38 -4.92
CA SER A 34 -3.18 -20.13 -6.23
C SER A 34 -2.17 -20.58 -7.27
N ASN A 35 -2.63 -21.43 -8.19
CA ASN A 35 -1.79 -21.94 -9.29
C ASN A 35 -1.52 -20.73 -10.21
N PRO A 36 -0.26 -20.35 -10.51
CA PRO A 36 0.03 -19.18 -11.35
C PRO A 36 -0.55 -19.23 -12.77
N THR A 37 -1.11 -20.38 -13.17
CA THR A 37 -1.67 -20.63 -14.50
C THR A 37 -3.19 -20.48 -14.60
N ASP A 38 -3.88 -20.12 -13.50
CA ASP A 38 -5.33 -19.91 -13.58
C ASP A 38 -5.62 -18.53 -14.21
N SER A 39 -5.99 -18.55 -15.50
CA SER A 39 -6.31 -17.36 -16.29
C SER A 39 -7.59 -16.63 -15.83
N THR A 40 -8.37 -17.25 -14.94
CA THR A 40 -9.63 -16.69 -14.43
C THR A 40 -9.47 -15.94 -13.11
N HIS A 41 -8.36 -16.12 -12.41
CA HIS A 41 -8.09 -15.55 -11.09
C HIS A 41 -7.10 -14.40 -11.19
N LEU A 42 -7.43 -13.25 -10.59
CA LEU A 42 -6.56 -12.07 -10.53
C LEU A 42 -6.18 -11.77 -9.07
N CYS A 43 -4.87 -11.68 -8.82
CA CYS A 43 -4.31 -11.41 -7.50
C CYS A 43 -3.77 -9.98 -7.44
N ILE A 44 -4.30 -9.15 -6.52
CA ILE A 44 -3.98 -7.73 -6.41
C ILE A 44 -3.36 -7.42 -5.06
N GLY A 45 -2.14 -6.88 -5.08
CA GLY A 45 -1.43 -6.40 -3.90
C GLY A 45 -1.86 -4.99 -3.51
N VAL A 46 -2.18 -4.77 -2.24
CA VAL A 46 -2.60 -3.46 -1.72
C VAL A 46 -1.94 -3.16 -0.37
N MET A 47 -1.95 -1.90 0.02
CA MET A 47 -1.66 -1.46 1.38
C MET A 47 -2.93 -0.84 1.99
N PRO A 48 -3.09 -0.85 3.33
CA PRO A 48 -4.23 -0.18 3.97
C PRO A 48 -4.20 1.33 3.69
N SER A 49 -4.89 1.75 2.63
CA SER A 49 -4.95 3.14 2.15
C SER A 49 -6.23 3.35 1.36
N ILE A 50 -6.70 4.59 1.30
CA ILE A 50 -7.96 4.93 0.62
C ILE A 50 -7.88 4.84 -0.91
N ASP A 51 -6.71 4.73 -1.50
CA ASP A 51 -6.51 4.67 -2.95
C ASP A 51 -7.03 3.38 -3.61
N TYR A 52 -7.26 2.32 -2.84
CA TYR A 52 -7.91 1.12 -3.36
C TYR A 52 -9.37 0.94 -2.86
N LEU A 53 -9.97 1.97 -2.28
CA LEU A 53 -11.34 1.88 -1.75
C LEU A 53 -12.38 1.43 -2.79
N PRO A 54 -12.35 1.86 -4.06
CA PRO A 54 -13.27 1.32 -5.06
C PRO A 54 -13.15 -0.20 -5.24
N ILE A 55 -11.96 -0.78 -5.12
CA ILE A 55 -11.73 -2.23 -5.17
C ILE A 55 -12.40 -2.91 -3.97
N ALA A 56 -12.24 -2.34 -2.77
CA ALA A 56 -12.84 -2.88 -1.56
C ALA A 56 -14.38 -2.80 -1.59
N VAL A 57 -14.94 -1.73 -2.13
CA VAL A 57 -16.39 -1.59 -2.33
C VAL A 57 -16.88 -2.59 -3.38
N ALA A 58 -16.16 -2.77 -4.48
CA ALA A 58 -16.51 -3.76 -5.50
C ALA A 58 -16.52 -5.19 -4.94
N GLU A 59 -15.54 -5.54 -4.10
CA GLU A 59 -15.47 -6.82 -3.40
C GLU A 59 -16.67 -6.99 -2.46
N GLN A 60 -16.95 -6.00 -1.62
CA GLN A 60 -18.04 -6.04 -0.64
C GLN A 60 -19.42 -6.13 -1.30
N GLN A 61 -19.64 -5.41 -2.40
CA GLN A 61 -20.91 -5.37 -3.13
C GLN A 61 -21.06 -6.54 -4.12
N GLY A 62 -20.05 -7.40 -4.27
CA GLY A 62 -20.08 -8.51 -5.20
C GLY A 62 -20.10 -8.08 -6.68
N PHE A 63 -19.46 -6.97 -7.02
CA PHE A 63 -19.44 -6.45 -8.40
C PHE A 63 -18.43 -7.17 -9.29
N PHE A 64 -17.50 -7.94 -8.73
CA PHE A 64 -16.58 -8.74 -9.50
C PHE A 64 -17.23 -10.03 -10.00
N THR A 65 -17.20 -10.24 -11.30
CA THR A 65 -17.76 -11.45 -11.95
C THR A 65 -16.71 -12.57 -12.07
N HIS A 66 -15.46 -12.28 -11.77
CA HIS A 66 -14.35 -13.23 -11.72
C HIS A 66 -13.71 -13.21 -10.31
N PRO A 67 -13.06 -14.30 -9.89
CA PRO A 67 -12.36 -14.33 -8.61
C PRO A 67 -11.23 -13.30 -8.56
N ILE A 68 -11.30 -12.38 -7.60
CA ILE A 68 -10.25 -11.40 -7.31
C ILE A 68 -9.74 -11.68 -5.89
N GLU A 69 -8.44 -11.93 -5.77
CA GLU A 69 -7.78 -12.06 -4.47
C GLU A 69 -7.08 -10.75 -4.11
N ILE A 70 -7.37 -10.20 -2.93
CA ILE A 70 -6.74 -8.99 -2.43
C ILE A 70 -5.73 -9.37 -1.35
N VAL A 71 -4.44 -9.18 -1.65
CA VAL A 71 -3.33 -9.44 -0.73
C VAL A 71 -2.88 -8.14 -0.09
N ARG A 72 -2.93 -8.08 1.25
CA ARG A 72 -2.58 -6.88 2.02
C ARG A 72 -1.14 -6.96 2.52
N PHE A 73 -0.35 -5.92 2.24
CA PHE A 73 1.05 -5.77 2.64
C PHE A 73 1.21 -4.68 3.69
N ALA A 74 2.20 -4.83 4.57
CA ALA A 74 2.50 -3.87 5.63
C ALA A 74 3.49 -2.77 5.19
N SER A 75 4.21 -2.98 4.08
CA SER A 75 5.20 -2.04 3.56
C SER A 75 5.26 -2.04 2.04
N PRO A 76 5.68 -0.92 1.42
CA PRO A 76 5.92 -0.85 -0.03
C PRO A 76 6.92 -1.90 -0.51
N MET A 77 7.96 -2.17 0.28
CA MET A 77 9.01 -3.12 -0.08
C MET A 77 8.45 -4.55 -0.22
N GLU A 78 7.59 -5.00 0.70
CA GLU A 78 6.95 -6.32 0.63
C GLU A 78 6.01 -6.42 -0.58
N ARG A 79 5.20 -5.39 -0.82
CA ARG A 79 4.29 -5.30 -1.96
C ARG A 79 5.05 -5.37 -3.29
N ASP A 80 6.10 -4.59 -3.44
CA ASP A 80 6.89 -4.51 -4.66
C ASP A 80 7.66 -5.81 -4.90
N ALA A 81 8.15 -6.46 -3.86
CA ALA A 81 8.76 -7.79 -3.95
C ALA A 81 7.76 -8.85 -4.43
N ALA A 82 6.51 -8.80 -3.94
CA ALA A 82 5.46 -9.72 -4.39
C ALA A 82 5.12 -9.51 -5.88
N LEU A 83 5.09 -8.26 -6.37
CA LEU A 83 4.89 -7.98 -7.79
C LEU A 83 6.09 -8.47 -8.62
N GLN A 84 7.33 -8.23 -8.15
CA GLN A 84 8.54 -8.67 -8.86
C GLN A 84 8.64 -10.19 -8.97
N THR A 85 8.19 -10.92 -7.97
CA THR A 85 8.23 -12.41 -7.96
C THR A 85 7.03 -13.06 -8.65
N GLY A 86 6.05 -12.28 -9.11
CA GLY A 86 4.82 -12.82 -9.69
C GLY A 86 3.85 -13.42 -8.67
N SER A 87 4.04 -13.11 -7.38
CA SER A 87 3.11 -13.55 -6.33
C SER A 87 1.80 -12.77 -6.36
N VAL A 88 1.79 -11.61 -7.00
CA VAL A 88 0.59 -10.84 -7.35
C VAL A 88 0.65 -10.41 -8.83
N ASP A 89 -0.49 -10.32 -9.47
CA ASP A 89 -0.63 -9.91 -10.88
C ASP A 89 -0.58 -8.40 -11.07
N ALA A 90 -1.04 -7.69 -10.05
CA ALA A 90 -1.04 -6.24 -10.03
C ALA A 90 -0.86 -5.73 -8.60
N SER A 91 -0.49 -4.46 -8.45
CA SER A 91 -0.45 -3.83 -7.14
C SER A 91 -0.81 -2.34 -7.21
N VAL A 92 -1.53 -1.87 -6.19
CA VAL A 92 -1.74 -0.44 -5.99
C VAL A 92 -0.44 0.15 -5.45
N THR A 93 0.16 1.06 -6.21
CA THR A 93 1.46 1.67 -5.90
C THR A 93 1.47 3.15 -6.26
N ASP A 94 2.46 3.88 -5.79
CA ASP A 94 2.71 5.24 -6.24
C ASP A 94 3.50 5.26 -7.56
N TYR A 95 3.44 6.40 -8.27
CA TYR A 95 4.10 6.55 -9.57
C TYR A 95 5.63 6.41 -9.47
N MET A 96 6.22 6.78 -8.36
CA MET A 96 7.66 6.60 -8.14
C MET A 96 8.02 5.13 -8.07
N GLY A 97 7.29 4.33 -7.27
CA GLY A 97 7.46 2.88 -7.17
C GLY A 97 7.27 2.21 -8.53
N ALA A 98 6.24 2.61 -9.29
CA ALA A 98 6.00 2.09 -10.65
C ALA A 98 7.17 2.37 -11.59
N MET A 99 7.66 3.62 -11.64
CA MET A 99 8.82 4.00 -12.46
C MET A 99 10.10 3.31 -12.02
N LEU A 100 10.30 3.12 -10.72
CA LEU A 100 11.48 2.44 -10.19
C LEU A 100 11.51 0.96 -10.62
N LEU A 101 10.38 0.25 -10.52
CA LEU A 101 10.26 -1.14 -10.97
C LEU A 101 10.46 -1.26 -12.49
N HIS A 102 9.82 -0.39 -13.27
CA HIS A 102 9.94 -0.36 -14.72
C HIS A 102 11.38 -0.04 -15.16
N SER A 103 12.06 0.90 -14.51
CA SER A 103 13.46 1.27 -14.82
C SER A 103 14.45 0.14 -14.56
N LYS A 104 14.11 -0.81 -13.68
CA LYS A 104 14.87 -2.03 -13.42
C LYS A 104 14.57 -3.16 -14.42
N GLY A 105 13.75 -2.90 -15.43
CA GLY A 105 13.41 -3.84 -16.49
C GLY A 105 12.25 -4.78 -16.20
N LEU A 106 11.50 -4.54 -15.09
CA LEU A 106 10.28 -5.29 -14.85
C LEU A 106 9.26 -4.97 -15.94
N LYS A 107 8.67 -6.02 -16.52
CA LYS A 107 7.64 -5.89 -17.56
C LYS A 107 6.30 -5.57 -16.91
N VAL A 108 6.03 -4.29 -16.77
CA VAL A 108 4.85 -3.77 -16.08
C VAL A 108 4.27 -2.57 -16.82
N SER A 109 2.97 -2.41 -16.67
CA SER A 109 2.21 -1.28 -17.19
C SER A 109 1.33 -0.68 -16.11
N LEU A 110 1.12 0.64 -16.19
CA LEU A 110 0.30 1.45 -15.28
C LEU A 110 -0.95 1.96 -16.02
N PRO A 111 -1.97 1.11 -16.20
CA PRO A 111 -3.17 1.46 -16.96
C PRO A 111 -4.21 2.24 -16.17
N ILE A 112 -4.15 2.26 -14.83
CA ILE A 112 -5.19 2.79 -13.97
C ILE A 112 -4.59 3.80 -13.00
N ALA A 113 -5.09 5.03 -13.02
CA ALA A 113 -4.83 6.02 -11.98
C ALA A 113 -5.74 5.78 -10.78
N CYS A 114 -5.17 5.80 -9.58
CA CYS A 114 -5.91 5.71 -8.32
C CYS A 114 -5.95 7.08 -7.63
N GLN A 115 -6.96 7.29 -6.80
CA GLN A 115 -7.12 8.51 -6.02
C GLN A 115 -6.76 8.22 -4.57
N GLY A 116 -5.58 8.64 -4.16
CA GLY A 116 -5.09 8.55 -2.78
C GLY A 116 -5.23 9.87 -2.02
N GLY A 117 -4.74 9.89 -0.81
CA GLY A 117 -4.68 11.10 0.00
C GLY A 117 -3.52 11.05 0.98
N PHE A 118 -2.76 12.14 1.03
CA PHE A 118 -1.65 12.33 1.96
C PHE A 118 -1.84 13.66 2.69
N ARG A 119 -1.45 13.70 3.94
CA ARG A 119 -1.49 14.91 4.77
C ARG A 119 -0.19 15.08 5.51
N LEU A 120 0.22 16.32 5.74
CA LEU A 120 1.30 16.65 6.66
C LEU A 120 0.73 16.64 8.08
N VAL A 121 1.29 15.79 8.93
CA VAL A 121 0.86 15.61 10.32
C VAL A 121 1.98 16.11 11.23
N PHE A 122 1.63 17.06 12.12
CA PHE A 122 2.52 17.55 13.14
C PHE A 122 2.49 16.63 14.36
N GLY A 123 3.62 16.47 15.02
CA GLY A 123 3.77 15.71 16.24
C GLY A 123 3.07 16.37 17.43
N ARG A 124 3.20 15.73 18.60
CA ARG A 124 2.49 16.17 19.81
C ARG A 124 2.88 17.56 20.34
N ASN A 125 3.92 18.18 19.81
CA ASN A 125 4.33 19.53 20.19
C ASN A 125 3.29 20.55 19.67
N LYS A 126 2.50 21.11 20.58
CA LYS A 126 1.40 22.04 20.25
C LYS A 126 1.85 23.41 19.72
N GLU A 127 3.13 23.69 19.73
CA GLU A 127 3.69 24.93 19.16
C GLU A 127 4.02 24.78 17.67
N LEU A 128 3.78 23.60 17.08
CA LEU A 128 4.04 23.32 15.68
C LEU A 128 2.71 23.16 14.94
N ASP A 129 2.35 24.13 14.13
CA ASP A 129 1.15 24.11 13.29
C ASP A 129 1.38 24.72 11.89
N GLU A 130 2.54 25.35 11.68
CA GLU A 130 2.95 25.91 10.40
C GLU A 130 4.23 25.26 9.86
N ILE A 131 4.41 25.30 8.54
CA ILE A 131 5.61 24.73 7.89
C ILE A 131 6.89 25.42 8.36
N ALA A 132 6.84 26.72 8.61
CA ALA A 132 7.99 27.48 9.07
C ALA A 132 8.57 26.96 10.40
N ASP A 133 7.70 26.41 11.26
CA ASP A 133 8.06 25.87 12.57
C ASP A 133 8.90 24.58 12.45
N LEU A 134 8.85 23.94 11.28
CA LEU A 134 9.58 22.69 11.01
C LEU A 134 11.08 22.90 10.72
N ARG A 135 11.54 24.15 10.74
CA ARG A 135 12.98 24.45 10.58
C ARG A 135 13.82 23.81 11.68
N GLY A 136 14.77 22.94 11.31
CA GLY A 136 15.65 22.24 12.24
C GLY A 136 14.99 21.08 13.00
N LYS A 137 13.74 20.76 12.71
CA LYS A 137 12.95 19.74 13.40
C LYS A 137 13.18 18.33 12.85
N HIS A 138 12.75 17.31 13.59
CA HIS A 138 12.86 15.89 13.24
C HIS A 138 11.68 15.47 12.38
N ILE A 139 11.92 15.19 11.11
CA ILE A 139 10.88 14.83 10.13
C ILE A 139 10.99 13.36 9.79
N GLY A 140 9.90 12.63 10.09
CA GLY A 140 9.79 11.21 9.79
C GLY A 140 9.49 10.96 8.32
N LEU A 141 10.30 10.15 7.64
CA LEU A 141 10.12 9.83 6.23
C LEU A 141 10.69 8.44 5.89
N SER A 142 10.48 8.01 4.65
CA SER A 142 11.17 6.87 4.04
C SER A 142 11.98 7.40 2.87
N SER A 143 13.29 7.26 2.93
CA SER A 143 14.19 7.74 1.88
C SER A 143 13.93 7.08 0.53
N ASN A 144 14.08 7.83 -0.54
CA ASN A 144 13.91 7.35 -1.92
C ASN A 144 12.50 6.82 -2.23
N THR A 145 11.49 7.38 -1.58
CA THR A 145 10.06 7.07 -1.82
C THR A 145 9.30 8.34 -2.19
N LEU A 146 8.05 8.17 -2.57
CA LEU A 146 7.13 9.29 -2.79
C LEU A 146 7.02 10.21 -1.57
N ILE A 147 7.10 9.67 -0.35
CA ILE A 147 7.07 10.46 0.88
C ILE A 147 8.30 11.36 1.00
N ASP A 148 9.46 10.88 0.58
CA ASP A 148 10.69 11.70 0.52
C ASP A 148 10.52 12.88 -0.44
N TYR A 149 10.07 12.59 -1.66
CA TYR A 149 9.75 13.60 -2.66
C TYR A 149 8.73 14.62 -2.14
N ALA A 150 7.63 14.13 -1.56
CA ALA A 150 6.58 14.97 -0.99
C ALA A 150 7.11 15.88 0.13
N THR A 151 7.94 15.32 1.01
CA THR A 151 8.54 16.06 2.13
C THR A 151 9.45 17.19 1.63
N GLU A 152 10.32 16.92 0.65
CA GLU A 152 11.19 17.97 0.09
C GLU A 152 10.39 19.09 -0.61
N ARG A 153 9.28 18.75 -1.24
CA ARG A 153 8.41 19.75 -1.88
C ARG A 153 7.55 20.53 -0.90
N ALA A 154 7.13 19.90 0.19
CA ALA A 154 6.29 20.53 1.21
C ALA A 154 7.10 21.47 2.10
N LEU A 155 8.33 21.06 2.48
CA LEU A 155 9.15 21.81 3.43
C LEU A 155 10.00 22.87 2.74
N VAL A 156 9.35 23.92 2.30
CA VAL A 156 9.98 25.10 1.70
C VAL A 156 9.52 26.37 2.43
N ASP A 157 10.37 27.39 2.44
CA ASP A 157 10.01 28.69 2.98
C ASP A 157 9.10 29.48 2.01
N GLY A 158 8.57 30.63 2.43
CA GLY A 158 7.73 31.49 1.61
C GLY A 158 8.37 31.99 0.31
N LYS A 159 9.68 31.73 0.09
CA LYS A 159 10.42 32.03 -1.14
C LYS A 159 10.73 30.77 -1.96
N GLY A 160 10.19 29.62 -1.56
CA GLY A 160 10.42 28.34 -2.22
C GLY A 160 11.80 27.72 -1.94
N LYS A 161 12.56 28.19 -0.96
CA LYS A 161 13.81 27.58 -0.58
C LYS A 161 13.56 26.43 0.39
N PRO A 162 14.30 25.30 0.24
CA PRO A 162 14.20 24.18 1.17
C PRO A 162 14.45 24.60 2.62
N LEU A 163 13.59 24.21 3.53
CA LEU A 163 13.82 24.32 4.96
C LEU A 163 14.84 23.27 5.40
N PRO A 164 15.86 23.63 6.19
CA PRO A 164 16.71 22.64 6.82
C PRO A 164 15.91 21.88 7.88
N TYR A 165 16.00 20.55 7.87
CA TYR A 165 15.38 19.66 8.87
C TYR A 165 16.24 18.42 9.08
N THR A 166 16.04 17.73 10.20
CA THR A 166 16.69 16.45 10.50
C THR A 166 15.82 15.32 9.96
N ARG A 167 16.38 14.53 9.04
CA ARG A 167 15.70 13.36 8.46
C ARG A 167 15.75 12.21 9.46
N VAL A 168 14.59 11.63 9.76
CA VAL A 168 14.47 10.43 10.59
C VAL A 168 13.86 9.32 9.75
N GLU A 169 14.66 8.28 9.49
CA GLU A 169 14.25 7.17 8.65
C GLU A 169 13.28 6.24 9.38
N VAL A 170 12.03 6.19 8.93
CA VAL A 170 10.97 5.34 9.48
C VAL A 170 10.16 4.73 8.35
N GLN A 171 10.46 3.48 7.99
CA GLN A 171 9.86 2.79 6.85
C GLN A 171 8.38 2.45 7.07
N LYS A 172 8.00 2.04 8.28
CA LYS A 172 6.65 1.59 8.58
C LYS A 172 5.75 2.75 8.99
N ILE A 173 4.66 2.96 8.26
CA ILE A 173 3.71 4.05 8.48
C ILE A 173 3.10 4.02 9.89
N PRO A 174 2.66 2.87 10.45
CA PRO A 174 2.14 2.83 11.82
C PRO A 174 3.16 3.29 12.85
N ILE A 175 4.45 2.92 12.71
CA ILE A 175 5.52 3.35 13.62
C ILE A 175 5.74 4.86 13.51
N ARG A 176 5.69 5.40 12.30
CA ARG A 176 5.81 6.86 12.07
C ARG A 176 4.70 7.64 12.80
N LEU A 177 3.46 7.13 12.77
CA LEU A 177 2.34 7.71 13.53
C LEU A 177 2.54 7.60 15.04
N GLU A 178 3.07 6.49 15.54
CA GLU A 178 3.38 6.34 16.97
C GLU A 178 4.44 7.33 17.43
N MET A 179 5.52 7.50 16.66
CA MET A 179 6.59 8.46 16.96
C MET A 179 6.10 9.92 16.93
N LEU A 180 5.16 10.26 16.05
CA LEU A 180 4.46 11.55 16.10
C LEU A 180 3.63 11.69 17.39
N SER A 181 2.92 10.64 17.77
CA SER A 181 2.07 10.64 18.96
C SER A 181 2.86 10.67 20.27
N SER A 182 4.09 10.10 20.29
CA SER A 182 5.00 10.15 21.44
C SER A 182 5.80 11.46 21.51
N GLY A 183 5.89 12.21 20.40
CA GLY A 183 6.71 13.42 20.29
C GLY A 183 8.17 13.17 19.91
N GLU A 184 8.50 11.95 19.47
CA GLU A 184 9.82 11.60 18.93
C GLU A 184 10.04 12.17 17.52
N LEU A 185 8.94 12.43 16.81
CA LEU A 185 8.93 13.15 15.53
C LEU A 185 8.14 14.45 15.66
N ASP A 186 8.65 15.50 15.03
CA ASP A 186 7.99 16.79 14.98
C ASP A 186 6.95 16.86 13.86
N ALA A 187 7.19 16.21 12.72
CA ALA A 187 6.22 16.08 11.65
C ALA A 187 6.52 14.88 10.73
N ALA A 188 5.52 14.46 9.97
CA ALA A 188 5.66 13.50 8.88
C ALA A 188 4.49 13.62 7.90
N ILE A 189 4.72 13.25 6.63
CA ILE A 189 3.64 13.03 5.68
C ILE A 189 3.12 11.61 5.85
N LEU A 190 1.81 11.50 6.06
CA LEU A 190 1.09 10.23 6.25
C LEU A 190 -0.03 10.08 5.21
N PRO A 191 -0.25 8.88 4.69
CA PRO A 191 -1.45 8.57 3.91
C PRO A 191 -2.69 8.49 4.83
N GLU A 192 -3.88 8.65 4.25
CA GLU A 192 -5.10 8.26 4.91
C GLU A 192 -5.21 6.70 4.96
N PRO A 193 -5.67 6.14 6.09
CA PRO A 193 -6.32 6.77 7.25
C PRO A 193 -5.38 7.26 8.35
N PHE A 194 -4.08 7.06 8.25
CA PHE A 194 -3.13 7.34 9.33
C PHE A 194 -3.11 8.82 9.74
N ALA A 195 -3.32 9.73 8.80
CA ALA A 195 -3.44 11.15 9.10
C ALA A 195 -4.68 11.45 9.96
N THR A 196 -5.85 10.88 9.60
CA THR A 196 -7.09 11.03 10.38
C THR A 196 -6.98 10.33 11.74
N ILE A 197 -6.33 9.17 11.83
CA ILE A 197 -6.03 8.50 13.12
C ILE A 197 -5.16 9.42 14.00
N GLY A 198 -4.15 10.08 13.43
CA GLY A 198 -3.35 11.07 14.12
C GLY A 198 -4.18 12.23 14.66
N ALA A 199 -5.04 12.80 13.81
CA ALA A 199 -5.94 13.88 14.18
C ALA A 199 -6.90 13.48 15.31
N SER A 200 -7.45 12.27 15.30
CA SER A 200 -8.30 11.74 16.37
C SER A 200 -7.57 11.58 17.72
N LYS A 201 -6.25 11.49 17.69
CA LYS A 201 -5.37 11.49 18.87
C LYS A 201 -4.92 12.89 19.30
N GLY A 202 -5.43 13.94 18.64
CA GLY A 202 -5.12 15.33 18.93
C GLY A 202 -3.89 15.89 18.23
N LEU A 203 -3.39 15.22 17.19
CA LEU A 203 -2.34 15.77 16.32
C LEU A 203 -2.97 16.72 15.29
N VAL A 204 -2.20 17.71 14.85
CA VAL A 204 -2.62 18.62 13.78
C VAL A 204 -2.29 17.98 12.43
N ALA A 205 -3.26 17.93 11.53
CA ALA A 205 -3.07 17.40 10.18
C ALA A 205 -3.56 18.42 9.15
N ILE A 206 -2.67 18.83 8.25
CA ILE A 206 -2.97 19.79 7.17
C ILE A 206 -2.77 19.12 5.80
N ASP A 207 -3.33 19.71 4.77
CA ASP A 207 -3.07 19.27 3.40
C ASP A 207 -1.58 19.45 3.06
N VAL A 208 -1.03 18.52 2.28
CA VAL A 208 0.36 18.64 1.85
C VAL A 208 0.49 19.85 0.93
N PRO A 209 1.33 20.83 1.26
CA PRO A 209 1.55 21.99 0.41
C PRO A 209 2.05 21.62 -0.99
N ASN A 210 1.80 22.51 -1.95
CA ASN A 210 2.26 22.36 -3.33
C ASN A 210 1.65 21.18 -4.11
N GLY A 211 0.44 20.73 -3.74
CA GLY A 211 -0.41 19.95 -4.63
C GLY A 211 -0.17 18.44 -4.69
N LEU A 212 0.43 17.85 -3.65
CA LEU A 212 0.66 16.39 -3.59
C LEU A 212 -0.48 15.63 -2.91
N THR A 213 -1.70 16.07 -3.06
CA THR A 213 -2.84 15.50 -2.32
C THR A 213 -3.57 14.37 -3.04
N VAL A 214 -3.58 14.37 -4.38
CA VAL A 214 -4.39 13.41 -5.19
C VAL A 214 -3.66 13.07 -6.49
N GLY A 215 -3.87 11.83 -7.00
CA GLY A 215 -3.48 11.48 -8.36
C GLY A 215 -2.02 11.07 -8.57
N ILE A 216 -1.36 10.54 -7.53
CA ILE A 216 0.03 10.09 -7.57
C ILE A 216 0.19 8.59 -7.30
N THR A 217 -0.93 7.87 -7.28
CA THR A 217 -0.99 6.42 -7.13
C THR A 217 -1.74 5.79 -8.30
N GLY A 218 -1.50 4.52 -8.53
CA GLY A 218 -2.15 3.78 -9.61
C GLY A 218 -2.04 2.28 -9.41
N LEU A 219 -2.75 1.53 -10.21
CA LEU A 219 -2.70 0.08 -10.24
C LEU A 219 -1.72 -0.35 -11.33
N LEU A 220 -0.59 -0.88 -10.91
CA LEU A 220 0.50 -1.39 -11.73
C LEU A 220 0.31 -2.87 -11.98
N PHE A 221 0.18 -3.26 -13.23
CA PHE A 221 0.01 -4.65 -13.66
C PHE A 221 1.31 -5.22 -14.20
N GLN A 222 1.52 -6.52 -14.01
CA GLN A 222 2.42 -7.26 -14.86
C GLN A 222 1.86 -7.33 -16.30
N ASP A 223 2.69 -7.10 -17.31
CA ASP A 223 2.28 -7.17 -18.72
C ASP A 223 1.72 -8.56 -19.07
N GLU A 224 2.25 -9.59 -18.41
CA GLU A 224 1.78 -10.96 -18.56
C GLU A 224 0.33 -11.13 -18.08
N ALA A 225 -0.04 -10.49 -16.96
CA ALA A 225 -1.40 -10.54 -16.46
C ALA A 225 -2.39 -9.84 -17.41
N LEU A 226 -1.99 -8.70 -17.97
CA LEU A 226 -2.82 -7.97 -18.95
C LEU A 226 -3.12 -8.81 -20.20
N THR A 227 -2.19 -9.69 -20.59
CA THR A 227 -2.34 -10.53 -21.79
C THR A 227 -2.97 -11.87 -21.50
N LYS A 228 -2.48 -12.59 -20.49
CA LYS A 228 -2.92 -13.97 -20.20
C LYS A 228 -4.21 -14.05 -19.37
N LYS A 229 -4.53 -12.98 -18.63
CA LYS A 229 -5.72 -12.88 -17.77
C LYS A 229 -6.67 -11.78 -18.23
N SER A 230 -6.71 -11.48 -19.52
CA SER A 230 -7.46 -10.33 -20.08
C SER A 230 -8.95 -10.34 -19.71
N ALA A 231 -9.59 -11.52 -19.67
CA ALA A 231 -10.99 -11.65 -19.24
C ALA A 231 -11.19 -11.27 -17.76
N ALA A 232 -10.28 -11.70 -16.88
CA ALA A 232 -10.33 -11.34 -15.46
C ALA A 232 -10.02 -9.84 -15.25
N VAL A 233 -9.08 -9.29 -16.02
CA VAL A 233 -8.79 -7.84 -16.01
C VAL A 233 -9.98 -7.02 -16.47
N LYS A 234 -10.68 -7.44 -17.54
CA LYS A 234 -11.91 -6.78 -18.01
C LYS A 234 -13.01 -6.81 -16.93
N ALA A 235 -13.26 -7.98 -16.35
CA ALA A 235 -14.22 -8.14 -15.26
C ALA A 235 -13.87 -7.31 -14.02
N PHE A 236 -12.57 -7.17 -13.71
CA PHE A 236 -12.09 -6.29 -12.67
C PHE A 236 -12.42 -4.82 -12.95
N ILE A 237 -12.14 -4.32 -14.18
CA ILE A 237 -12.44 -2.95 -14.58
C ILE A 237 -13.94 -2.65 -14.49
N GLU A 238 -14.77 -3.56 -14.98
CA GLU A 238 -16.24 -3.44 -14.91
C GLU A 238 -16.73 -3.35 -13.46
N GLY A 239 -16.20 -4.22 -12.58
CA GLY A 239 -16.50 -4.20 -11.15
C GLY A 239 -16.04 -2.92 -10.46
N TYR A 240 -14.84 -2.46 -10.78
CA TYR A 240 -14.29 -1.21 -10.28
C TYR A 240 -15.17 -0.01 -10.66
N ASN A 241 -15.53 0.12 -11.95
CA ASN A 241 -16.37 1.22 -12.44
C ASN A 241 -17.78 1.18 -11.83
N LYS A 242 -18.35 -0.03 -11.65
CA LYS A 242 -19.62 -0.20 -10.91
C LYS A 242 -19.51 0.30 -9.47
N ALA A 243 -18.39 0.02 -8.79
CA ALA A 243 -18.17 0.50 -7.43
C ALA A 243 -18.05 2.03 -7.37
N VAL A 244 -17.32 2.64 -8.31
CA VAL A 244 -17.21 4.10 -8.40
C VAL A 244 -18.60 4.73 -8.62
N ALA A 245 -19.39 4.21 -9.55
CA ALA A 245 -20.75 4.68 -9.82
C ALA A 245 -21.65 4.49 -8.58
N TYR A 246 -21.55 3.34 -7.91
CA TYR A 246 -22.29 3.06 -6.68
C TYR A 246 -21.95 4.06 -5.57
N MET A 247 -20.65 4.30 -5.33
CA MET A 247 -20.19 5.27 -4.32
C MET A 247 -20.67 6.69 -4.61
N ALA A 248 -20.75 7.09 -5.88
CA ALA A 248 -21.25 8.40 -6.29
C ALA A 248 -22.78 8.56 -6.10
N GLN A 249 -23.53 7.48 -6.23
CA GLN A 249 -25.01 7.49 -6.20
C GLN A 249 -25.59 7.18 -4.82
N HIS A 250 -24.81 6.58 -3.91
CA HIS A 250 -25.27 6.15 -2.59
C HIS A 250 -24.53 6.91 -1.48
N PRO A 251 -25.24 7.25 -0.39
CA PRO A 251 -24.60 7.91 0.74
C PRO A 251 -23.53 6.98 1.37
N ARG A 252 -22.48 7.59 1.91
CA ARG A 252 -21.32 6.89 2.49
C ARG A 252 -21.69 5.78 3.49
N LYS A 253 -22.78 5.96 4.25
CA LYS A 253 -23.25 4.97 5.23
C LYS A 253 -23.57 3.60 4.61
N ASP A 254 -23.91 3.55 3.31
CA ASP A 254 -24.33 2.31 2.63
C ASP A 254 -23.10 1.44 2.22
N TRP A 255 -21.91 2.04 2.20
CA TRP A 255 -20.63 1.36 1.89
C TRP A 255 -19.52 1.65 2.93
N SER A 256 -19.89 2.21 4.10
CA SER A 256 -18.93 2.49 5.18
C SER A 256 -18.23 1.25 5.71
N ALA A 257 -18.90 0.09 5.67
CA ALA A 257 -18.32 -1.17 6.10
C ALA A 257 -17.07 -1.55 5.26
N ALA A 258 -17.03 -1.18 3.97
CA ALA A 258 -15.82 -1.32 3.16
C ALA A 258 -14.67 -0.46 3.72
N VAL A 259 -14.95 0.78 4.11
CA VAL A 259 -13.95 1.68 4.72
C VAL A 259 -13.46 1.13 6.07
N GLU A 260 -14.39 0.71 6.94
CA GLU A 260 -14.07 0.15 8.26
C GLU A 260 -13.19 -1.10 8.13
N GLN A 261 -13.56 -2.04 7.26
CA GLN A 261 -12.83 -3.29 7.05
C GLN A 261 -11.47 -3.07 6.37
N LEU A 262 -11.45 -2.20 5.34
CA LEU A 262 -10.25 -1.89 4.59
C LEU A 262 -9.17 -1.26 5.46
N LEU A 263 -9.58 -0.31 6.31
CA LEU A 263 -8.65 0.52 7.08
C LEU A 263 -8.49 0.04 8.53
N GLY A 264 -9.30 -0.92 8.98
CA GLY A 264 -9.26 -1.44 10.35
C GLY A 264 -9.61 -0.37 11.40
N VAL A 265 -10.49 0.56 11.07
CA VAL A 265 -10.90 1.68 11.93
C VAL A 265 -12.35 1.53 12.39
N SER A 266 -12.73 2.23 13.46
CA SER A 266 -14.12 2.29 13.91
C SER A 266 -15.00 3.04 12.90
N LYS A 267 -16.32 2.77 12.95
CA LYS A 267 -17.31 3.45 12.10
C LYS A 267 -17.25 4.97 12.23
N ASP A 268 -17.08 5.48 13.44
CA ASP A 268 -17.00 6.91 13.71
C ASP A 268 -15.76 7.52 13.05
N LEU A 269 -14.62 6.86 13.18
CA LEU A 269 -13.39 7.31 12.53
C LEU A 269 -13.48 7.18 11.01
N ALA A 270 -14.04 6.07 10.50
CA ALA A 270 -14.29 5.88 9.07
C ALA A 270 -15.11 7.04 8.47
N SER A 271 -16.08 7.58 9.22
CA SER A 271 -16.90 8.70 8.75
C SER A 271 -16.12 10.02 8.63
N GLN A 272 -15.03 10.19 9.37
CA GLN A 272 -14.23 11.42 9.43
C GLN A 272 -13.10 11.46 8.38
N ILE A 273 -12.73 10.32 7.80
CA ILE A 273 -11.65 10.26 6.81
C ILE A 273 -12.06 11.07 5.57
N PRO A 274 -11.28 12.08 5.16
CA PRO A 274 -11.54 12.79 3.92
C PRO A 274 -11.30 11.85 2.74
N LEU A 275 -12.33 11.66 1.90
CA LEU A 275 -12.23 10.84 0.72
C LEU A 275 -12.15 11.70 -0.54
N PRO A 276 -11.29 11.36 -1.49
CA PRO A 276 -11.27 12.02 -2.79
C PRO A 276 -12.53 11.68 -3.58
N THR A 277 -12.78 12.40 -4.67
CA THR A 277 -13.71 11.96 -5.69
C THR A 277 -13.06 10.84 -6.49
N TYR A 278 -13.63 9.66 -6.43
CA TYR A 278 -13.14 8.53 -7.22
C TYR A 278 -13.66 8.63 -8.66
N ALA A 279 -12.80 8.28 -9.61
CA ALA A 279 -13.10 8.30 -11.03
C ALA A 279 -13.13 6.86 -11.58
N GLU A 280 -13.88 6.65 -12.65
CA GLU A 280 -13.80 5.43 -13.44
C GLU A 280 -12.37 5.20 -13.95
N VAL A 281 -12.08 3.97 -14.34
CA VAL A 281 -10.77 3.58 -14.81
C VAL A 281 -10.28 4.49 -15.93
N THR A 282 -9.19 5.19 -15.67
CA THR A 282 -8.44 6.01 -16.62
C THR A 282 -6.95 5.81 -16.39
N ALA A 283 -6.15 5.87 -17.46
CA ALA A 283 -4.70 5.84 -17.31
C ALA A 283 -4.18 7.15 -16.70
N PRO A 284 -3.06 7.11 -15.95
CA PRO A 284 -2.37 8.32 -15.55
C PRO A 284 -1.96 9.17 -16.76
N LYS A 285 -1.84 10.46 -16.55
CA LYS A 285 -1.28 11.35 -17.57
C LYS A 285 0.24 11.39 -17.47
N SER A 286 0.93 11.42 -18.60
CA SER A 286 2.40 11.52 -18.62
C SER A 286 2.90 12.76 -17.86
N GLU A 287 2.14 13.86 -17.91
CA GLU A 287 2.45 15.10 -17.20
C GLU A 287 2.50 14.95 -15.67
N ASP A 288 1.74 14.00 -15.10
CA ASP A 288 1.72 13.74 -13.64
C ASP A 288 3.00 13.02 -13.19
N LEU A 289 3.63 12.25 -14.07
CA LEU A 289 4.85 11.51 -13.76
C LEU A 289 6.12 12.36 -13.89
N GLN A 290 6.12 13.39 -14.74
CA GLN A 290 7.32 14.15 -15.10
C GLN A 290 8.01 14.85 -13.91
N PRO A 291 7.33 15.53 -12.98
CA PRO A 291 7.98 16.15 -11.83
C PRO A 291 8.67 15.11 -10.92
N ILE A 292 8.03 13.94 -10.74
CA ILE A 292 8.58 12.83 -9.95
C ILE A 292 9.79 12.24 -10.66
N LEU A 293 9.70 11.99 -11.97
CA LEU A 293 10.80 11.47 -12.78
C LEU A 293 12.02 12.40 -12.76
N SER A 294 11.80 13.70 -12.89
CA SER A 294 12.87 14.70 -12.82
C SER A 294 13.59 14.65 -11.46
N TRP A 295 12.84 14.55 -10.38
CA TRP A 295 13.40 14.41 -9.04
C TRP A 295 14.16 13.08 -8.88
N MET A 296 13.62 11.97 -9.39
CA MET A 296 14.27 10.65 -9.35
C MET A 296 15.63 10.68 -10.07
N LYS A 297 15.71 11.33 -11.23
CA LYS A 297 16.98 11.54 -11.96
C LYS A 297 17.96 12.36 -11.16
N ALA A 298 17.53 13.50 -10.61
CA ALA A 298 18.37 14.35 -9.76
C ALA A 298 18.93 13.60 -8.54
N LYS A 299 18.16 12.66 -7.98
CA LYS A 299 18.59 11.77 -6.87
C LYS A 299 19.35 10.53 -7.36
N LYS A 300 19.55 10.35 -8.66
CA LYS A 300 20.19 9.17 -9.28
C LYS A 300 19.49 7.84 -8.92
N LEU A 301 18.19 7.87 -8.70
CA LEU A 301 17.36 6.68 -8.44
C LEU A 301 17.07 5.89 -9.72
N VAL A 302 17.07 6.58 -10.85
CA VAL A 302 16.95 6.01 -12.19
C VAL A 302 18.03 6.59 -13.10
N PRO A 303 18.43 5.87 -14.17
CA PRO A 303 19.39 6.40 -15.15
C PRO A 303 18.88 7.70 -15.80
N GLU A 304 19.80 8.61 -16.17
CA GLU A 304 19.42 9.83 -16.91
C GLU A 304 18.70 9.54 -18.23
N SER A 305 19.07 8.44 -18.90
CA SER A 305 18.42 7.98 -20.13
C SER A 305 17.05 7.36 -19.93
N TYR A 306 16.64 7.07 -18.67
CA TYR A 306 15.34 6.46 -18.42
C TYR A 306 14.21 7.44 -18.77
N THR A 307 13.23 6.92 -19.51
CA THR A 307 11.94 7.57 -19.75
C THR A 307 10.83 6.67 -19.22
N ALA A 308 9.69 7.24 -18.86
CA ALA A 308 8.51 6.45 -18.48
C ALA A 308 7.73 5.97 -19.73
N GLU A 309 8.36 5.99 -20.91
CA GLU A 309 7.76 5.50 -22.14
C GLU A 309 7.44 4.00 -22.04
N GLY A 310 6.25 3.64 -22.45
CA GLY A 310 5.76 2.25 -22.34
C GLY A 310 5.23 1.86 -20.98
N LEU A 311 5.45 2.65 -19.91
CA LEU A 311 4.86 2.39 -18.60
C LEU A 311 3.35 2.67 -18.59
N ILE A 312 2.92 3.80 -19.17
CA ILE A 312 1.50 4.14 -19.25
C ILE A 312 0.90 3.46 -20.47
N ARG A 313 0.01 2.52 -20.24
CA ARG A 313 -0.72 1.80 -21.29
C ARG A 313 -2.20 1.76 -20.93
N PRO A 314 -3.02 2.63 -21.56
CA PRO A 314 -4.46 2.57 -21.33
C PRO A 314 -5.01 1.17 -21.67
N ILE A 315 -5.85 0.63 -20.81
CA ILE A 315 -6.63 -0.56 -21.15
C ILE A 315 -7.79 -0.06 -22.00
N ILE A 316 -7.75 -0.35 -23.31
CA ILE A 316 -8.86 -0.07 -24.20
C ILE A 316 -9.92 -1.14 -23.87
N ALA A 317 -11.06 -0.70 -23.32
CA ALA A 317 -12.25 -1.55 -23.24
C ALA A 317 -12.78 -1.69 -24.68
N GLU A 318 -12.45 -2.82 -25.33
CA GLU A 318 -13.11 -3.21 -26.58
C GLU A 318 -14.51 -3.77 -26.29
#